data_67e102c20a89fa52f77849c3be4abe1e
#
_entry.id   67e102c20a89fa52f77849c3be4abe1e
#
_cell.length_a   1.000
_cell.length_b   1.000
_cell.length_c   1.000
_cell.angle_alpha   90.00
_cell.angle_beta   90.00
_cell.angle_gamma   90.00
#
_symmetry.space_group_name_H-M   'P 1'
#
loop_
_entity.id
_entity.type
_entity.pdbx_description
1 polymer ?
#
loop_
_entity_poly.entity_id
_entity_poly.type
_entity_poly.pdbx_seq_one_letter_code
_entity_poly.pdbx_strand_id
1 'polypeptide(L)'
;FLKTFVKIMILYTRQEDTRKMKIVDEYFGCDVFSTSAMQRYLPHAVYKQMMDVMEKGKELPKEIADVVANAMKDWAMDKGATHYTHWFQPMTGITAEKHDAFINPTGPTSVISDFRGKELIKGEPDASSFPSGGLRATFEARGYTAWDPTSLAFVKEKTLYIPTLFCSYDGSALDKKTPLLRSNDALNKAAVRLLNIMGYNIHKIKTTVGPEQEYFLIDEEMFKERLDLLVTGRTLFGAAPVKGQELDDHYFGSLSERVKAYMEEVDEELWKLGVYAKTEHKEVAPCQFELAPVFTSTNIANDQNQLTMEVLQKVASHHGLVCLLHEKPFDGVNGSGKHNNWSFCT
;
A
#
# COMPACT_ATOMS: atom_id res chain seq x y z
N PHE A 1 29.31 -42.08 -10.62
CA PHE A 1 29.54 -40.93 -9.74
C PHE A 1 29.89 -39.67 -10.51
N LEU A 2 30.86 -39.69 -11.46
CA LEU A 2 31.24 -38.48 -12.21
C LEU A 2 30.14 -37.93 -13.15
N LYS A 3 29.34 -38.79 -13.77
CA LYS A 3 28.23 -38.38 -14.65
C LYS A 3 27.05 -37.76 -13.89
N THR A 4 26.85 -38.13 -12.63
CA THR A 4 25.81 -37.56 -11.76
C THR A 4 26.24 -36.20 -11.22
N PHE A 5 27.54 -36.05 -10.91
CA PHE A 5 28.11 -34.77 -10.47
C PHE A 5 28.09 -33.70 -11.56
N VAL A 6 28.39 -34.08 -12.82
CA VAL A 6 28.33 -33.18 -13.98
C VAL A 6 26.89 -32.79 -14.29
N LYS A 7 25.91 -33.68 -14.08
CA LYS A 7 24.49 -33.35 -14.25
C LYS A 7 23.94 -32.40 -13.15
N ILE A 8 24.43 -32.52 -11.95
CA ILE A 8 24.12 -31.61 -10.84
C ILE A 8 24.78 -30.24 -11.05
N MET A 9 26.02 -30.21 -11.56
CA MET A 9 26.70 -28.94 -11.89
C MET A 9 26.06 -28.21 -13.08
N ILE A 10 25.49 -28.94 -14.05
CA ILE A 10 24.76 -28.32 -15.19
C ILE A 10 23.36 -27.80 -14.77
N LEU A 11 22.77 -28.34 -13.69
CA LEU A 11 21.54 -27.83 -13.12
C LEU A 11 21.77 -26.59 -12.21
N TYR A 12 23.03 -26.31 -11.86
CA TYR A 12 23.44 -25.08 -11.15
C TYR A 12 24.10 -24.04 -12.03
N THR A 13 24.15 -24.24 -13.36
CA THR A 13 24.31 -23.09 -14.25
C THR A 13 23.04 -22.28 -14.11
N ARG A 14 23.10 -21.22 -13.29
CA ARG A 14 22.20 -20.08 -13.38
C ARG A 14 21.76 -19.94 -14.84
N GLN A 15 20.47 -20.07 -15.11
CA GLN A 15 19.92 -19.22 -16.14
C GLN A 15 20.37 -17.82 -15.75
N GLU A 16 21.38 -17.32 -16.38
CA GLU A 16 21.62 -15.89 -16.45
C GLU A 16 20.35 -15.36 -17.09
N ASP A 17 19.44 -14.94 -16.24
CA ASP A 17 18.30 -14.13 -16.61
C ASP A 17 18.96 -12.86 -17.14
N THR A 18 19.15 -12.80 -18.46
CA THR A 18 19.54 -11.59 -19.17
C THR A 18 18.39 -10.60 -19.12
N ARG A 19 17.86 -10.33 -17.92
CA ARG A 19 17.06 -9.14 -17.67
C ARG A 19 18.03 -7.99 -17.91
N LYS A 20 17.90 -7.35 -19.08
CA LYS A 20 18.39 -5.97 -19.22
C LYS A 20 17.94 -5.27 -17.96
N MET A 21 18.88 -4.80 -17.16
CA MET A 21 18.57 -3.94 -16.01
C MET A 21 17.72 -2.80 -16.57
N LYS A 22 16.42 -2.86 -16.29
CA LYS A 22 15.52 -1.77 -16.64
C LYS A 22 15.89 -0.62 -15.73
N ILE A 23 16.15 0.53 -16.28
CA ILE A 23 16.34 1.75 -15.52
C ILE A 23 15.03 2.01 -14.78
N VAL A 24 15.08 2.37 -13.50
CA VAL A 24 13.88 2.57 -12.66
C VAL A 24 12.87 3.50 -13.32
N ASP A 25 13.34 4.54 -14.03
CA ASP A 25 12.51 5.48 -14.78
C ASP A 25 11.60 4.82 -15.83
N GLU A 26 11.97 3.64 -16.34
CA GLU A 26 11.20 2.93 -17.38
C GLU A 26 10.01 2.16 -16.81
N TYR A 27 10.04 1.81 -15.53
CA TYR A 27 8.98 1.00 -14.93
C TYR A 27 8.36 1.58 -13.65
N PHE A 28 8.88 2.70 -13.14
CA PHE A 28 8.30 3.35 -11.97
C PHE A 28 6.82 3.68 -12.20
N GLY A 29 5.95 3.22 -11.28
CA GLY A 29 4.50 3.40 -11.39
C GLY A 29 3.85 2.66 -12.57
N CYS A 30 4.54 1.65 -13.14
CA CYS A 30 4.00 0.93 -14.30
C CYS A 30 2.68 0.21 -13.98
N ASP A 31 2.47 -0.18 -12.72
CA ASP A 31 1.26 -0.85 -12.26
C ASP A 31 0.26 0.10 -11.58
N VAL A 32 0.40 1.40 -11.83
CA VAL A 32 -0.52 2.44 -11.34
C VAL A 32 -1.34 3.00 -12.49
N PHE A 33 -2.64 3.19 -12.30
CA PHE A 33 -3.51 3.93 -13.23
C PHE A 33 -3.18 5.42 -13.17
N SER A 34 -1.98 5.74 -13.64
CA SER A 34 -1.36 7.05 -13.60
C SER A 34 -2.02 8.04 -14.54
N THR A 35 -1.64 9.33 -14.45
CA THR A 35 -2.12 10.35 -15.39
C THR A 35 -1.78 10.01 -16.85
N SER A 36 -0.63 9.37 -17.09
CA SER A 36 -0.26 8.88 -18.42
C SER A 36 -1.13 7.70 -18.89
N ALA A 37 -1.49 6.80 -18.00
CA ALA A 37 -2.47 5.75 -18.29
C ALA A 37 -3.85 6.35 -18.55
N MET A 38 -4.31 7.27 -17.70
CA MET A 38 -5.59 7.97 -17.89
C MET A 38 -5.64 8.69 -19.24
N GLN A 39 -4.57 9.36 -19.64
CA GLN A 39 -4.49 10.05 -20.92
C GLN A 39 -4.62 9.10 -22.13
N ARG A 40 -4.16 7.86 -21.99
CA ARG A 40 -4.20 6.83 -23.04
C ARG A 40 -5.57 6.16 -23.14
N TYR A 41 -6.23 5.91 -22.01
CA TYR A 41 -7.46 5.11 -21.95
C TYR A 41 -8.74 5.97 -21.87
N LEU A 42 -8.65 7.24 -21.48
CA LEU A 42 -9.82 8.13 -21.39
C LEU A 42 -9.98 9.01 -22.63
N PRO A 43 -11.21 9.29 -23.05
CA PRO A 43 -11.48 10.40 -23.98
C PRO A 43 -10.92 11.71 -23.44
N HIS A 44 -10.36 12.56 -24.31
CA HIS A 44 -9.65 13.77 -23.89
C HIS A 44 -10.47 14.71 -22.99
N ALA A 45 -11.78 14.84 -23.26
CA ALA A 45 -12.67 15.67 -22.42
C ALA A 45 -12.83 15.09 -21.00
N VAL A 46 -12.93 13.76 -20.87
CA VAL A 46 -13.04 13.07 -19.58
C VAL A 46 -11.71 13.13 -18.82
N TYR A 47 -10.58 12.95 -19.52
CA TYR A 47 -9.26 13.13 -18.93
C TYR A 47 -9.09 14.52 -18.28
N LYS A 48 -9.49 15.60 -18.98
CA LYS A 48 -9.42 16.95 -18.41
C LYS A 48 -10.28 17.10 -17.15
N GLN A 49 -11.47 16.52 -17.15
CA GLN A 49 -12.33 16.53 -15.97
C GLN A 49 -11.70 15.74 -14.81
N MET A 50 -11.08 14.60 -15.10
CA MET A 50 -10.35 13.82 -14.08
C MET A 50 -9.20 14.61 -13.46
N MET A 51 -8.42 15.35 -14.27
CA MET A 51 -7.34 16.19 -13.74
C MET A 51 -7.89 17.27 -12.79
N ASP A 52 -9.02 17.92 -13.15
CA ASP A 52 -9.67 18.91 -12.28
C ASP A 52 -10.20 18.27 -10.97
N VAL A 53 -10.77 17.08 -11.05
CA VAL A 53 -11.24 16.31 -9.87
C VAL A 53 -10.08 16.00 -8.92
N MET A 54 -8.99 15.49 -9.47
CA MET A 54 -7.81 15.11 -8.67
C MET A 54 -7.13 16.35 -8.04
N GLU A 55 -6.94 17.41 -8.79
CA GLU A 55 -6.32 18.64 -8.31
C GLU A 55 -7.12 19.30 -7.19
N LYS A 56 -8.45 19.35 -7.36
CA LYS A 56 -9.37 19.97 -6.40
C LYS A 56 -9.77 19.05 -5.26
N GLY A 57 -9.50 17.75 -5.35
CA GLY A 57 -9.93 16.75 -4.36
C GLY A 57 -11.45 16.64 -4.29
N LYS A 58 -12.13 16.66 -5.45
CA LYS A 58 -13.58 16.55 -5.54
C LYS A 58 -14.03 15.11 -5.73
N GLU A 59 -15.32 14.87 -5.51
CA GLU A 59 -15.95 13.61 -5.86
C GLU A 59 -15.95 13.39 -7.38
N LEU A 60 -15.88 12.13 -7.79
CA LEU A 60 -16.01 11.74 -9.19
C LEU A 60 -17.42 12.06 -9.70
N PRO A 61 -17.58 12.90 -10.74
CA PRO A 61 -18.90 13.22 -11.29
C PRO A 61 -19.58 11.95 -11.87
N LYS A 62 -20.87 11.79 -11.60
CA LYS A 62 -21.65 10.62 -12.06
C LYS A 62 -21.65 10.48 -13.57
N GLU A 63 -21.64 11.60 -14.29
CA GLU A 63 -21.72 11.67 -15.75
C GLU A 63 -20.52 11.03 -16.45
N ILE A 64 -19.36 10.99 -15.78
CA ILE A 64 -18.13 10.41 -16.34
C ILE A 64 -17.74 9.09 -15.67
N ALA A 65 -18.41 8.70 -14.59
CA ALA A 65 -18.01 7.57 -13.76
C ALA A 65 -17.95 6.25 -14.52
N ASP A 66 -18.94 5.96 -15.39
CA ASP A 66 -18.94 4.74 -16.20
C ASP A 66 -17.80 4.74 -17.23
N VAL A 67 -17.49 5.89 -17.81
CA VAL A 67 -16.36 6.02 -18.76
C VAL A 67 -15.04 5.78 -18.06
N VAL A 68 -14.87 6.36 -16.86
CA VAL A 68 -13.65 6.17 -16.05
C VAL A 68 -13.53 4.72 -15.59
N ALA A 69 -14.61 4.12 -15.10
CA ALA A 69 -14.61 2.73 -14.67
C ALA A 69 -14.24 1.78 -15.81
N ASN A 70 -14.84 1.96 -16.99
CA ASN A 70 -14.52 1.12 -18.14
C ASN A 70 -13.06 1.26 -18.57
N ALA A 71 -12.55 2.48 -18.65
CA ALA A 71 -11.15 2.74 -18.97
C ALA A 71 -10.18 2.13 -17.95
N MET A 72 -10.52 2.22 -16.66
CA MET A 72 -9.74 1.62 -15.57
C MET A 72 -9.75 0.08 -15.66
N LYS A 73 -10.89 -0.52 -15.97
CA LYS A 73 -11.01 -1.97 -16.21
C LYS A 73 -10.18 -2.40 -17.43
N ASP A 74 -10.32 -1.73 -18.57
CA ASP A 74 -9.59 -2.08 -19.77
C ASP A 74 -8.08 -1.99 -19.56
N TRP A 75 -7.61 -0.93 -18.92
CA TRP A 75 -6.21 -0.81 -18.50
C TRP A 75 -5.77 -1.94 -17.58
N ALA A 76 -6.57 -2.28 -16.58
CA ALA A 76 -6.24 -3.34 -15.64
C ALA A 76 -6.21 -4.71 -16.33
N MET A 77 -7.13 -4.98 -17.26
CA MET A 77 -7.17 -6.21 -18.05
C MET A 77 -5.96 -6.32 -18.99
N ASP A 78 -5.50 -5.22 -19.58
CA ASP A 78 -4.24 -5.19 -20.36
C ASP A 78 -3.01 -5.49 -19.50
N LYS A 79 -3.10 -5.26 -18.19
CA LYS A 79 -2.13 -5.68 -17.17
C LYS A 79 -2.35 -7.13 -16.66
N GLY A 80 -3.34 -7.83 -17.20
CA GLY A 80 -3.67 -9.21 -16.83
C GLY A 80 -4.58 -9.34 -15.61
N ALA A 81 -5.19 -8.26 -15.14
CA ALA A 81 -6.15 -8.34 -14.04
C ALA A 81 -7.44 -9.05 -14.47
N THR A 82 -7.98 -9.87 -13.60
CA THR A 82 -9.24 -10.59 -13.77
C THR A 82 -10.27 -10.20 -12.71
N HIS A 83 -9.81 -9.56 -11.65
CA HIS A 83 -10.59 -9.14 -10.49
C HIS A 83 -10.34 -7.69 -10.17
N TYR A 84 -11.22 -7.11 -9.34
CA TYR A 84 -11.03 -5.83 -8.69
C TYR A 84 -11.35 -5.95 -7.20
N THR A 85 -10.84 -5.01 -6.41
CA THR A 85 -11.17 -4.91 -4.98
C THR A 85 -11.27 -3.44 -4.56
N HIS A 86 -12.24 -3.16 -3.71
CA HIS A 86 -12.26 -1.92 -2.95
C HIS A 86 -11.25 -2.07 -1.80
N TRP A 87 -10.09 -1.43 -2.00
CA TRP A 87 -9.00 -1.47 -1.05
C TRP A 87 -9.13 -0.34 -0.04
N PHE A 88 -9.17 -0.66 1.23
CA PHE A 88 -9.33 0.33 2.29
C PHE A 88 -8.52 -0.04 3.54
N GLN A 89 -8.39 0.91 4.46
CA GLN A 89 -7.66 0.78 5.71
C GLN A 89 -8.65 0.50 6.85
N PRO A 90 -8.82 -0.75 7.28
CA PRO A 90 -9.81 -1.11 8.30
C PRO A 90 -9.43 -0.53 9.66
N MET A 91 -10.38 -0.51 10.61
CA MET A 91 -10.13 -0.06 11.98
C MET A 91 -9.09 -0.92 12.69
N THR A 92 -8.95 -2.19 12.29
CA THR A 92 -7.94 -3.13 12.79
C THR A 92 -7.19 -3.77 11.61
N GLY A 93 -5.92 -4.09 11.79
CA GLY A 93 -5.08 -4.63 10.71
C GLY A 93 -4.50 -3.54 9.80
N ILE A 94 -3.87 -3.95 8.71
CA ILE A 94 -3.16 -3.07 7.76
C ILE A 94 -4.11 -2.62 6.65
N THR A 95 -4.57 -3.59 5.84
CA THR A 95 -5.48 -3.37 4.71
C THR A 95 -6.63 -4.35 4.73
N ALA A 96 -7.72 -4.02 4.05
CA ALA A 96 -8.85 -4.90 3.85
C ALA A 96 -9.27 -4.92 2.38
N GLU A 97 -9.68 -6.09 1.91
CA GLU A 97 -9.97 -6.38 0.52
C GLU A 97 -11.18 -7.31 0.41
N LYS A 98 -11.97 -7.12 -0.66
CA LYS A 98 -12.98 -8.07 -1.09
C LYS A 98 -12.92 -8.17 -2.61
N HIS A 99 -12.41 -9.28 -3.12
CA HIS A 99 -12.17 -9.46 -4.55
C HIS A 99 -13.44 -9.88 -5.28
N ASP A 100 -13.81 -9.12 -6.30
CA ASP A 100 -14.87 -9.44 -7.23
C ASP A 100 -14.30 -9.63 -8.64
N ALA A 101 -14.77 -10.64 -9.37
CA ALA A 101 -14.35 -10.85 -10.75
C ALA A 101 -15.03 -9.84 -11.70
N PHE A 102 -14.33 -9.45 -12.76
CA PHE A 102 -14.90 -8.61 -13.84
C PHE A 102 -15.90 -9.39 -14.71
N ILE A 103 -16.77 -10.16 -14.14
CA ILE A 103 -17.74 -10.95 -14.93
C ILE A 103 -19.18 -10.54 -14.66
N ASN A 104 -19.95 -10.44 -15.74
CA ASN A 104 -21.39 -10.30 -15.67
C ASN A 104 -22.05 -11.36 -16.60
N PRO A 105 -22.88 -12.27 -16.07
CA PRO A 105 -23.51 -13.31 -16.87
C PRO A 105 -24.39 -12.73 -17.97
N THR A 106 -24.25 -13.26 -19.20
CA THR A 106 -25.09 -12.93 -20.35
C THR A 106 -25.91 -14.12 -20.83
N GLY A 107 -25.67 -15.29 -20.24
CA GLY A 107 -26.37 -16.54 -20.50
C GLY A 107 -25.84 -17.69 -19.64
N PRO A 108 -26.37 -18.91 -19.77
CA PRO A 108 -25.97 -20.03 -18.92
C PRO A 108 -24.49 -20.40 -18.97
N THR A 109 -23.81 -20.08 -20.07
CA THR A 109 -22.40 -20.42 -20.32
C THR A 109 -21.60 -19.23 -20.89
N SER A 110 -22.13 -18.01 -20.77
CA SER A 110 -21.52 -16.80 -21.35
C SER A 110 -21.47 -15.66 -20.36
N VAL A 111 -20.37 -14.90 -20.39
CA VAL A 111 -20.15 -13.72 -19.57
C VAL A 111 -19.58 -12.58 -20.40
N ILE A 112 -19.75 -11.36 -19.93
CA ILE A 112 -19.00 -10.20 -20.40
C ILE A 112 -18.14 -9.67 -19.25
N SER A 113 -17.05 -8.99 -19.59
CA SER A 113 -16.28 -8.24 -18.61
C SER A 113 -16.96 -6.91 -18.34
N ASP A 114 -17.35 -6.67 -17.09
CA ASP A 114 -18.10 -5.48 -16.67
C ASP A 114 -17.48 -4.87 -15.40
N PHE A 115 -17.38 -3.57 -15.38
CA PHE A 115 -17.05 -2.77 -14.20
C PHE A 115 -17.66 -1.39 -14.36
N ARG A 116 -18.53 -1.02 -13.44
CA ARG A 116 -19.41 0.14 -13.59
C ARG A 116 -18.99 1.30 -12.69
N GLY A 117 -19.33 2.51 -13.10
CA GLY A 117 -19.06 3.73 -12.35
C GLY A 117 -19.66 3.75 -10.95
N LYS A 118 -20.75 3.02 -10.70
CA LYS A 118 -21.32 2.87 -9.35
C LYS A 118 -20.29 2.32 -8.35
N GLU A 119 -19.40 1.43 -8.78
CA GLU A 119 -18.36 0.85 -7.92
C GLU A 119 -17.30 1.87 -7.51
N LEU A 120 -17.14 2.94 -8.30
CA LEU A 120 -16.25 4.05 -7.98
C LEU A 120 -16.91 5.12 -7.11
N ILE A 121 -18.22 5.39 -7.34
CA ILE A 121 -18.93 6.47 -6.64
C ILE A 121 -19.51 5.98 -5.30
N LYS A 122 -20.15 4.80 -5.32
CA LYS A 122 -20.86 4.23 -4.18
C LYS A 122 -20.92 2.72 -4.31
N GLY A 123 -19.80 2.07 -4.04
CA GLY A 123 -19.77 0.62 -3.85
C GLY A 123 -20.53 0.23 -2.58
N GLU A 124 -21.14 -0.94 -2.58
CA GLU A 124 -21.90 -1.45 -1.43
C GLU A 124 -21.34 -2.82 -1.00
N PRO A 125 -20.09 -2.89 -0.49
CA PRO A 125 -19.58 -4.13 0.07
C PRO A 125 -20.39 -4.49 1.31
N ASP A 126 -20.58 -5.80 1.54
CA ASP A 126 -21.27 -6.27 2.73
C ASP A 126 -20.43 -5.93 3.99
N ALA A 127 -20.98 -5.07 4.84
CA ALA A 127 -20.38 -4.67 6.09
C ALA A 127 -20.99 -5.39 7.32
N SER A 128 -21.84 -6.37 7.12
CA SER A 128 -22.54 -7.09 8.19
C SER A 128 -21.57 -7.80 9.16
N SER A 129 -20.38 -8.15 8.68
CA SER A 129 -19.32 -8.79 9.47
C SER A 129 -18.41 -7.82 10.23
N PHE A 130 -18.59 -6.50 10.10
CA PHE A 130 -17.73 -5.53 10.79
C PHE A 130 -17.97 -5.52 12.30
N PRO A 131 -16.90 -5.38 13.12
CA PRO A 131 -17.01 -5.41 14.59
C PRO A 131 -17.95 -4.35 15.18
N SER A 132 -18.19 -3.26 14.47
CA SER A 132 -19.15 -2.22 14.86
C SER A 132 -20.62 -2.63 14.67
N GLY A 133 -20.86 -3.81 14.13
CA GLY A 133 -22.19 -4.36 13.84
C GLY A 133 -22.96 -4.75 15.07
N GLY A 134 -23.42 -3.82 15.89
CA GLY A 134 -24.46 -4.09 16.88
C GLY A 134 -25.79 -4.52 16.20
N LEU A 135 -26.85 -4.62 16.97
CA LEU A 135 -28.20 -4.83 16.47
C LEU A 135 -28.59 -3.69 15.53
N ARG A 136 -28.45 -3.91 14.23
CA ARG A 136 -28.75 -2.94 13.18
C ARG A 136 -29.76 -3.48 12.19
N ALA A 137 -30.59 -2.60 11.64
CA ALA A 137 -31.36 -2.93 10.45
C ALA A 137 -30.39 -3.23 9.28
N THR A 138 -30.79 -4.10 8.36
CA THR A 138 -29.92 -4.56 7.26
C THR A 138 -29.31 -3.41 6.44
N PHE A 139 -30.07 -2.32 6.22
CA PHE A 139 -29.58 -1.16 5.49
C PHE A 139 -28.57 -0.33 6.29
N GLU A 140 -28.65 -0.32 7.62
CA GLU A 140 -27.70 0.35 8.52
C GLU A 140 -26.41 -0.46 8.67
N ALA A 141 -26.47 -1.78 8.48
CA ALA A 141 -25.32 -2.67 8.50
C ALA A 141 -24.46 -2.57 7.23
N ARG A 142 -24.96 -1.91 6.17
CA ARG A 142 -24.22 -1.70 4.92
C ARG A 142 -23.17 -0.62 5.10
N GLY A 143 -21.96 -0.91 4.60
CA GLY A 143 -20.95 0.09 4.36
C GLY A 143 -20.99 0.56 2.92
N TYR A 144 -20.54 1.78 2.72
CA TYR A 144 -20.44 2.42 1.42
C TYR A 144 -18.99 2.80 1.15
N THR A 145 -18.51 2.41 -0.01
CA THR A 145 -17.17 2.77 -0.49
C THR A 145 -17.28 3.86 -1.55
N ALA A 146 -16.32 4.78 -1.54
CA ALA A 146 -16.12 5.72 -2.63
C ALA A 146 -14.63 5.76 -2.95
N TRP A 147 -14.30 5.68 -4.24
CA TRP A 147 -12.93 5.89 -4.67
C TRP A 147 -12.45 7.28 -4.28
N ASP A 148 -11.26 7.36 -3.75
CA ASP A 148 -10.55 8.61 -3.57
C ASP A 148 -9.73 8.92 -4.84
N PRO A 149 -10.18 9.82 -5.73
CA PRO A 149 -9.48 10.08 -6.98
C PRO A 149 -8.07 10.69 -6.80
N THR A 150 -7.76 11.18 -5.61
CA THR A 150 -6.42 11.69 -5.29
C THR A 150 -5.43 10.56 -5.01
N SER A 151 -5.92 9.35 -4.74
CA SER A 151 -5.14 8.13 -4.58
C SER A 151 -5.38 7.20 -5.77
N LEU A 152 -4.33 6.99 -6.55
CA LEU A 152 -4.44 6.28 -7.83
C LEU A 152 -4.71 4.79 -7.62
N ALA A 153 -5.59 4.23 -8.44
CA ALA A 153 -5.80 2.79 -8.51
C ALA A 153 -4.54 2.09 -9.07
N PHE A 154 -4.33 0.86 -8.68
CA PHE A 154 -3.14 0.10 -9.08
C PHE A 154 -3.49 -1.38 -9.31
N VAL A 155 -2.64 -2.08 -10.07
CA VAL A 155 -2.76 -3.53 -10.27
C VAL A 155 -1.68 -4.24 -9.46
N LYS A 156 -2.09 -5.24 -8.70
CA LYS A 156 -1.23 -6.16 -7.97
C LYS A 156 -1.80 -7.57 -8.10
N GLU A 157 -0.98 -8.56 -8.45
CA GLU A 157 -1.39 -9.98 -8.50
C GLU A 157 -2.66 -10.26 -9.30
N LYS A 158 -2.79 -9.68 -10.48
CA LYS A 158 -3.96 -9.85 -11.36
C LYS A 158 -5.27 -9.29 -10.80
N THR A 159 -5.19 -8.36 -9.85
CA THR A 159 -6.34 -7.66 -9.27
C THR A 159 -6.14 -6.15 -9.38
N LEU A 160 -7.19 -5.46 -9.77
CA LEU A 160 -7.27 -3.99 -9.72
C LEU A 160 -7.65 -3.56 -8.30
N TYR A 161 -6.78 -2.80 -7.67
CA TYR A 161 -6.97 -2.22 -6.34
C TYR A 161 -7.45 -0.79 -6.46
N ILE A 162 -8.56 -0.48 -5.81
CA ILE A 162 -9.18 0.84 -5.85
C ILE A 162 -9.14 1.43 -4.45
N PRO A 163 -8.26 2.43 -4.18
CA PRO A 163 -8.19 3.07 -2.87
C PRO A 163 -9.50 3.78 -2.53
N THR A 164 -10.18 3.32 -1.50
CA THR A 164 -11.51 3.80 -1.14
C THR A 164 -11.61 4.30 0.28
N LEU A 165 -12.55 5.21 0.49
CA LEU A 165 -13.15 5.51 1.77
C LEU A 165 -14.21 4.46 2.08
N PHE A 166 -14.38 4.14 3.36
CA PHE A 166 -15.43 3.25 3.81
C PHE A 166 -16.18 3.86 4.99
N CYS A 167 -17.47 4.11 4.79
CA CYS A 167 -18.32 4.72 5.79
C CYS A 167 -19.70 4.02 5.87
N SER A 168 -20.36 4.17 7.00
CA SER A 168 -21.71 3.66 7.23
C SER A 168 -22.77 4.53 6.54
N TYR A 169 -24.02 4.11 6.62
CA TYR A 169 -25.18 4.82 6.08
C TYR A 169 -25.31 6.26 6.62
N ASP A 170 -25.03 6.47 7.90
CA ASP A 170 -25.06 7.80 8.55
C ASP A 170 -23.79 8.62 8.35
N GLY A 171 -22.83 8.10 7.58
CA GLY A 171 -21.54 8.74 7.32
C GLY A 171 -20.50 8.53 8.39
N SER A 172 -20.74 7.70 9.41
CA SER A 172 -19.72 7.34 10.39
C SER A 172 -18.57 6.60 9.70
N ALA A 173 -17.34 6.89 10.09
CA ALA A 173 -16.16 6.25 9.53
C ALA A 173 -16.11 4.77 9.93
N LEU A 174 -15.91 3.88 8.95
CA LEU A 174 -15.65 2.46 9.15
C LEU A 174 -14.20 2.07 8.80
N ASP A 175 -13.39 3.07 8.46
CA ASP A 175 -11.98 2.95 8.11
C ASP A 175 -11.13 4.02 8.80
N LYS A 176 -9.82 3.99 8.56
CA LYS A 176 -8.86 4.99 9.06
C LYS A 176 -8.68 6.17 8.10
N LYS A 177 -8.98 6.01 6.81
CA LYS A 177 -8.78 7.04 5.78
C LYS A 177 -9.81 8.15 5.87
N THR A 178 -11.07 7.84 6.14
CA THR A 178 -12.13 8.85 6.30
C THR A 178 -11.80 9.90 7.38
N PRO A 179 -11.39 9.54 8.62
CA PRO A 179 -10.95 10.53 9.60
C PRO A 179 -9.74 11.32 9.15
N LEU A 180 -8.78 10.71 8.48
CA LEU A 180 -7.59 11.39 7.96
C LEU A 180 -7.98 12.50 6.97
N LEU A 181 -8.82 12.20 5.98
CA LEU A 181 -9.26 13.21 4.99
C LEU A 181 -10.08 14.34 5.64
N ARG A 182 -10.95 14.00 6.59
CA ARG A 182 -11.70 15.01 7.38
C ARG A 182 -10.76 15.91 8.17
N SER A 183 -9.72 15.35 8.78
CA SER A 183 -8.72 16.13 9.52
C SER A 183 -7.93 17.06 8.60
N ASN A 184 -7.55 16.58 7.41
CA ASN A 184 -6.86 17.40 6.40
C ASN A 184 -7.73 18.58 5.95
N ASP A 185 -9.03 18.38 5.74
CA ASP A 185 -9.95 19.46 5.38
C ASP A 185 -10.11 20.48 6.52
N ALA A 186 -10.28 20.03 7.75
CA ALA A 186 -10.36 20.89 8.93
C ALA A 186 -9.08 21.72 9.11
N LEU A 187 -7.93 21.08 8.96
CA LEU A 187 -6.61 21.72 9.08
C LEU A 187 -6.39 22.74 7.95
N ASN A 188 -6.73 22.39 6.72
CA ASN A 188 -6.67 23.31 5.58
C ASN A 188 -7.46 24.60 5.86
N LYS A 189 -8.72 24.48 6.31
CA LYS A 189 -9.58 25.63 6.66
C LYS A 189 -8.94 26.51 7.74
N ALA A 190 -8.43 25.93 8.80
CA ALA A 190 -7.81 26.65 9.91
C ALA A 190 -6.50 27.35 9.49
N ALA A 191 -5.64 26.63 8.75
CA ALA A 191 -4.34 27.14 8.31
C ALA A 191 -4.50 28.27 7.27
N VAL A 192 -5.39 28.12 6.29
CA VAL A 192 -5.70 29.18 5.31
C VAL A 192 -6.20 30.43 6.02
N ARG A 193 -7.12 30.28 7.00
CA ARG A 193 -7.60 31.44 7.78
C ARG A 193 -6.46 32.14 8.52
N LEU A 194 -5.58 31.39 9.18
CA LEU A 194 -4.45 31.95 9.92
C LEU A 194 -3.49 32.69 9.00
N LEU A 195 -3.08 32.07 7.90
CA LEU A 195 -2.11 32.65 6.97
C LEU A 195 -2.67 33.92 6.29
N ASN A 196 -3.93 33.93 5.95
CA ASN A 196 -4.56 35.14 5.39
C ASN A 196 -4.63 36.30 6.41
N ILE A 197 -4.84 36.03 7.71
CA ILE A 197 -4.74 37.03 8.79
C ILE A 197 -3.29 37.57 8.89
N MET A 198 -2.30 36.71 8.65
CA MET A 198 -0.87 37.09 8.64
C MET A 198 -0.47 37.86 7.37
N GLY A 199 -1.38 38.09 6.42
CA GLY A 199 -1.15 38.84 5.20
C GLY A 199 -0.73 38.01 3.98
N TYR A 200 -0.71 36.68 4.06
CA TYR A 200 -0.48 35.81 2.91
C TYR A 200 -1.80 35.56 2.16
N ASN A 201 -1.76 35.65 0.83
CA ASN A 201 -2.93 35.35 0.00
C ASN A 201 -2.94 33.86 -0.39
N ILE A 202 -3.38 32.99 0.53
CA ILE A 202 -3.36 31.54 0.39
C ILE A 202 -4.78 31.00 0.23
N HIS A 203 -4.99 30.10 -0.72
CA HIS A 203 -6.28 29.48 -1.00
C HIS A 203 -6.36 28.01 -0.56
N LYS A 204 -5.23 27.33 -0.49
CA LYS A 204 -5.16 25.92 -0.12
C LYS A 204 -3.84 25.60 0.58
N ILE A 205 -3.92 24.75 1.60
CA ILE A 205 -2.79 24.15 2.29
C ILE A 205 -2.90 22.63 2.12
N LYS A 206 -1.78 22.00 1.81
CA LYS A 206 -1.64 20.54 1.81
C LYS A 206 -0.70 20.15 2.95
N THR A 207 -1.03 19.08 3.64
CA THR A 207 -0.12 18.40 4.56
C THR A 207 0.73 17.40 3.80
N THR A 208 2.01 17.33 4.13
CA THR A 208 2.95 16.35 3.58
C THR A 208 3.55 15.55 4.72
N VAL A 209 3.90 14.29 4.43
CA VAL A 209 4.60 13.41 5.37
C VAL A 209 5.53 12.46 4.62
N GLY A 210 6.70 12.21 5.21
CA GLY A 210 7.60 11.11 4.86
C GLY A 210 7.59 10.12 6.03
N PRO A 211 6.85 9.02 5.96
CA PRO A 211 6.82 8.01 6.99
C PRO A 211 8.03 7.08 6.84
N GLU A 212 8.83 6.96 7.88
CA GLU A 212 9.96 6.04 7.97
C GLU A 212 9.49 4.78 8.69
N GLN A 213 9.40 3.66 7.96
CA GLN A 213 8.89 2.41 8.52
C GLN A 213 10.04 1.54 9.01
N GLU A 214 10.13 1.38 10.31
CA GLU A 214 11.02 0.43 10.94
C GLU A 214 10.40 -0.97 10.99
N TYR A 215 11.24 -2.01 10.93
CA TYR A 215 10.82 -3.40 10.96
C TYR A 215 11.96 -4.32 11.39
N PHE A 216 11.63 -5.54 11.82
CA PHE A 216 12.62 -6.58 12.09
C PHE A 216 12.54 -7.69 11.05
N LEU A 217 13.69 -8.22 10.68
CA LEU A 217 13.79 -9.43 9.87
C LEU A 217 14.37 -10.57 10.69
N ILE A 218 13.68 -11.68 10.71
CA ILE A 218 14.14 -12.90 11.37
C ILE A 218 14.10 -14.07 10.41
N ASP A 219 14.91 -15.09 10.70
CA ASP A 219 14.93 -16.33 9.93
C ASP A 219 13.58 -17.05 10.03
N GLU A 220 13.02 -17.49 8.89
CA GLU A 220 11.71 -18.13 8.84
C GLU A 220 11.66 -19.45 9.61
N GLU A 221 12.73 -20.26 9.57
CA GLU A 221 12.77 -21.53 10.27
C GLU A 221 12.77 -21.29 11.80
N MET A 222 13.54 -20.31 12.26
CA MET A 222 13.54 -19.94 13.69
C MET A 222 12.21 -19.36 14.12
N PHE A 223 11.52 -18.60 13.26
CA PHE A 223 10.18 -18.08 13.53
C PHE A 223 9.17 -19.22 13.75
N LYS A 224 9.21 -20.26 12.91
CA LYS A 224 8.32 -21.42 12.99
C LYS A 224 8.47 -22.21 14.30
N GLU A 225 9.64 -22.20 14.92
CA GLU A 225 9.91 -22.84 16.21
C GLU A 225 9.38 -22.06 17.44
N ARG A 226 8.88 -20.83 17.22
CA ARG A 226 8.47 -19.92 18.30
C ARG A 226 6.97 -19.62 18.26
N LEU A 227 6.20 -20.33 19.12
CA LEU A 227 4.74 -20.15 19.19
C LEU A 227 4.33 -18.73 19.61
N ASP A 228 5.11 -18.07 20.45
CA ASP A 228 4.86 -16.68 20.84
C ASP A 228 4.97 -15.71 19.65
N LEU A 229 5.98 -15.86 18.80
CA LEU A 229 6.12 -15.08 17.55
C LEU A 229 4.99 -15.39 16.56
N LEU A 230 4.66 -16.67 16.37
CA LEU A 230 3.57 -17.09 15.47
C LEU A 230 2.21 -16.49 15.85
N VAL A 231 1.90 -16.46 17.15
CA VAL A 231 0.57 -16.06 17.64
C VAL A 231 0.48 -14.55 17.91
N THR A 232 1.57 -13.93 18.38
CA THR A 232 1.52 -12.53 18.86
C THR A 232 2.41 -11.57 18.08
N GLY A 233 3.28 -12.05 17.18
CA GLY A 233 4.26 -11.24 16.46
C GLY A 233 5.40 -10.72 17.35
N ARG A 234 5.49 -11.18 18.62
CA ARG A 234 6.53 -10.79 19.58
C ARG A 234 6.95 -11.97 20.45
N THR A 235 8.15 -11.88 21.01
CA THR A 235 8.60 -12.86 22.04
C THR A 235 7.96 -12.53 23.40
N LEU A 236 7.56 -13.57 24.13
CA LEU A 236 7.10 -13.45 25.52
C LEU A 236 8.25 -13.70 26.51
N PHE A 237 9.23 -14.47 26.11
CA PHE A 237 10.45 -14.79 26.89
C PHE A 237 11.60 -15.09 25.93
N GLY A 238 12.83 -15.01 26.42
CA GLY A 238 14.04 -15.30 25.65
C GLY A 238 15.28 -14.80 26.33
N ALA A 239 16.43 -15.17 25.79
CA ALA A 239 17.73 -14.63 26.22
C ALA A 239 18.00 -13.30 25.49
N ALA A 240 18.76 -12.41 26.12
CA ALA A 240 19.29 -11.24 25.46
C ALA A 240 20.20 -11.65 24.28
N PRO A 241 20.29 -10.82 23.22
CA PRO A 241 21.21 -11.07 22.11
C PRO A 241 22.66 -11.08 22.62
N VAL A 242 23.52 -11.88 21.97
CA VAL A 242 24.95 -11.96 22.30
C VAL A 242 25.61 -10.58 22.11
N LYS A 243 25.25 -9.86 21.06
CA LYS A 243 25.61 -8.47 20.81
C LYS A 243 24.35 -7.61 20.94
N GLY A 244 24.35 -6.70 21.92
CA GLY A 244 23.27 -5.77 22.15
C GLY A 244 23.38 -4.52 21.29
N GLN A 245 23.10 -3.36 21.87
CA GLN A 245 23.10 -2.06 21.17
C GLN A 245 24.30 -1.18 21.53
N GLU A 246 25.36 -1.77 22.04
CA GLU A 246 26.54 -1.07 22.50
C GLU A 246 27.16 -0.27 21.34
N LEU A 247 27.39 1.02 21.59
CA LEU A 247 28.00 1.97 20.64
C LEU A 247 27.20 2.14 19.31
N ASP A 248 25.96 1.72 19.28
CA ASP A 248 25.10 1.75 18.08
C ASP A 248 25.71 1.03 16.85
N ASP A 249 26.50 0.00 17.10
CA ASP A 249 27.23 -0.73 16.07
C ASP A 249 26.37 -1.31 14.96
N HIS A 250 25.12 -1.70 15.29
CA HIS A 250 24.22 -2.27 14.29
C HIS A 250 23.80 -1.23 13.25
N TYR A 251 23.57 0.00 13.66
CA TYR A 251 23.13 1.10 12.80
C TYR A 251 24.10 1.36 11.64
N PHE A 252 25.39 1.33 11.91
CA PHE A 252 26.45 1.54 10.91
C PHE A 252 26.98 0.22 10.31
N GLY A 253 26.35 -0.92 10.62
CA GLY A 253 26.78 -2.23 10.15
C GLY A 253 26.45 -2.47 8.68
N SER A 254 27.27 -3.31 8.03
CA SER A 254 27.00 -3.76 6.66
C SER A 254 25.76 -4.66 6.58
N LEU A 255 25.08 -4.62 5.44
CA LEU A 255 23.98 -5.52 5.12
C LEU A 255 24.54 -6.89 4.68
N SER A 256 23.91 -7.98 5.13
CA SER A 256 24.18 -9.31 4.58
C SER A 256 23.63 -9.43 3.15
N GLU A 257 24.20 -10.31 2.34
CA GLU A 257 23.73 -10.54 0.96
C GLU A 257 22.25 -10.90 0.90
N ARG A 258 21.76 -11.73 1.84
CA ARG A 258 20.36 -12.14 1.92
C ARG A 258 19.43 -10.96 2.20
N VAL A 259 19.79 -10.08 3.14
CA VAL A 259 19.01 -8.89 3.47
C VAL A 259 19.05 -7.89 2.32
N LYS A 260 20.21 -7.72 1.69
CA LYS A 260 20.34 -6.84 0.53
C LYS A 260 19.45 -7.29 -0.64
N ALA A 261 19.45 -8.58 -0.96
CA ALA A 261 18.57 -9.13 -2.00
C ALA A 261 17.08 -8.94 -1.68
N TYR A 262 16.71 -9.09 -0.41
CA TYR A 262 15.36 -8.79 0.07
C TYR A 262 14.99 -7.32 -0.15
N MET A 263 15.85 -6.39 0.23
CA MET A 263 15.62 -4.95 0.06
C MET A 263 15.49 -4.56 -1.42
N GLU A 264 16.35 -5.11 -2.28
CA GLU A 264 16.31 -4.87 -3.73
C GLU A 264 14.95 -5.34 -4.33
N GLU A 265 14.41 -6.47 -3.89
CA GLU A 265 13.10 -6.94 -4.34
C GLU A 265 11.95 -6.09 -3.78
N VAL A 266 12.03 -5.66 -2.51
CA VAL A 266 11.06 -4.73 -1.90
C VAL A 266 11.00 -3.42 -2.67
N ASP A 267 12.16 -2.83 -2.97
CA ASP A 267 12.25 -1.60 -3.76
C ASP A 267 11.60 -1.77 -5.14
N GLU A 268 11.92 -2.87 -5.86
CA GLU A 268 11.36 -3.12 -7.19
C GLU A 268 9.83 -3.22 -7.15
N GLU A 269 9.26 -3.96 -6.21
CA GLU A 269 7.81 -4.10 -6.07
C GLU A 269 7.14 -2.77 -5.68
N LEU A 270 7.73 -2.01 -4.76
CA LEU A 270 7.24 -0.70 -4.37
C LEU A 270 7.30 0.33 -5.50
N TRP A 271 8.38 0.35 -6.27
CA TRP A 271 8.51 1.26 -7.42
C TRP A 271 7.49 0.97 -8.51
N LYS A 272 7.16 -0.30 -8.80
CA LYS A 272 6.07 -0.65 -9.72
C LYS A 272 4.73 -0.06 -9.28
N LEU A 273 4.50 -0.01 -7.97
CA LEU A 273 3.30 0.57 -7.34
C LEU A 273 3.38 2.09 -7.14
N GLY A 274 4.43 2.74 -7.63
CA GLY A 274 4.59 4.19 -7.55
C GLY A 274 4.95 4.71 -6.16
N VAL A 275 5.44 3.85 -5.27
CA VAL A 275 5.95 4.26 -3.96
C VAL A 275 7.37 4.76 -4.11
N TYR A 276 7.66 5.92 -3.56
CA TYR A 276 8.99 6.55 -3.62
C TYR A 276 9.97 5.98 -2.59
N ALA A 277 10.07 4.65 -2.45
CA ALA A 277 11.08 4.01 -1.63
C ALA A 277 12.48 4.48 -2.06
N LYS A 278 13.29 4.95 -1.14
CA LYS A 278 14.55 5.60 -1.47
C LYS A 278 15.73 5.18 -0.61
N THR A 279 15.53 5.00 0.68
CA THR A 279 16.62 4.71 1.61
C THR A 279 16.24 3.50 2.45
N GLU A 280 17.16 2.54 2.50
CA GLU A 280 17.06 1.40 3.38
C GLU A 280 18.38 1.20 4.12
N HIS A 281 18.32 0.96 5.41
CA HIS A 281 19.48 0.76 6.26
C HIS A 281 19.17 -0.07 7.49
N LYS A 282 20.20 -0.41 8.24
CA LYS A 282 20.08 -1.06 9.55
C LYS A 282 19.70 -0.05 10.60
N GLU A 283 18.90 -0.49 11.56
CA GLU A 283 18.57 0.24 12.77
C GLU A 283 19.39 -0.22 13.99
N VAL A 284 19.19 0.42 15.13
CA VAL A 284 20.01 0.27 16.33
C VAL A 284 19.89 -1.12 16.94
N ALA A 285 18.71 -1.74 16.89
CA ALA A 285 18.53 -3.08 17.43
C ALA A 285 19.06 -4.18 16.49
N PRO A 286 19.51 -5.31 17.02
CA PRO A 286 19.86 -6.46 16.20
C PRO A 286 18.74 -6.87 15.27
N CYS A 287 19.03 -7.08 13.99
CA CYS A 287 18.06 -7.47 12.95
C CYS A 287 16.93 -6.47 12.72
N GLN A 288 17.09 -5.22 13.12
CA GLN A 288 16.19 -4.12 12.83
C GLN A 288 16.67 -3.34 11.61
N PHE A 289 15.70 -2.90 10.80
CA PHE A 289 15.91 -2.17 9.56
C PHE A 289 14.85 -1.08 9.40
N GLU A 290 15.11 -0.13 8.52
CA GLU A 290 14.19 0.95 8.18
C GLU A 290 14.12 1.16 6.68
N LEU A 291 12.92 1.49 6.20
CA LEU A 291 12.67 2.00 4.86
C LEU A 291 12.13 3.43 4.96
N ALA A 292 12.83 4.38 4.34
CA ALA A 292 12.46 5.78 4.28
C ALA A 292 12.12 6.20 2.84
N PRO A 293 10.85 6.52 2.53
CA PRO A 293 10.45 7.03 1.24
C PRO A 293 10.68 8.55 1.12
N VAL A 294 10.64 9.06 -0.10
CA VAL A 294 10.49 10.51 -0.31
C VAL A 294 9.08 10.92 0.13
N PHE A 295 8.98 12.04 0.83
CA PHE A 295 7.69 12.55 1.32
C PHE A 295 6.71 12.89 0.18
N THR A 296 5.43 12.72 0.45
CA THR A 296 4.33 13.14 -0.42
C THR A 296 3.16 13.68 0.39
N SER A 297 2.01 13.96 -0.24
CA SER A 297 0.83 14.38 0.52
C SER A 297 0.44 13.33 1.55
N THR A 298 0.01 13.76 2.73
CA THR A 298 -0.28 12.87 3.87
C THR A 298 -1.24 11.73 3.52
N ASN A 299 -2.23 11.99 2.68
CA ASN A 299 -3.16 10.98 2.23
C ASN A 299 -2.46 9.88 1.41
N ILE A 300 -1.67 10.27 0.40
CA ILE A 300 -0.95 9.33 -0.46
C ILE A 300 0.16 8.62 0.33
N ALA A 301 0.91 9.35 1.15
CA ALA A 301 1.95 8.77 1.98
C ALA A 301 1.41 7.69 2.93
N ASN A 302 0.21 7.91 3.48
CA ASN A 302 -0.44 6.92 4.32
C ASN A 302 -0.84 5.66 3.54
N ASP A 303 -1.44 5.80 2.35
CA ASP A 303 -1.75 4.65 1.49
C ASP A 303 -0.48 3.91 1.08
N GLN A 304 0.55 4.64 0.67
CA GLN A 304 1.85 4.06 0.31
C GLN A 304 2.51 3.31 1.48
N ASN A 305 2.38 3.82 2.71
CA ASN A 305 2.92 3.11 3.87
C ASN A 305 2.15 1.81 4.17
N GLN A 306 0.85 1.75 3.93
CA GLN A 306 0.10 0.50 4.05
C GLN A 306 0.60 -0.54 3.02
N LEU A 307 0.84 -0.12 1.78
CA LEU A 307 1.44 -0.97 0.75
C LEU A 307 2.86 -1.40 1.12
N THR A 308 3.67 -0.48 1.64
CA THR A 308 5.02 -0.77 2.12
C THR A 308 5.02 -1.87 3.17
N MET A 309 4.18 -1.76 4.20
CA MET A 309 4.09 -2.79 5.25
C MET A 309 3.69 -4.16 4.68
N GLU A 310 2.76 -4.19 3.74
CA GLU A 310 2.32 -5.42 3.09
C GLU A 310 3.44 -6.04 2.24
N VAL A 311 4.12 -5.23 1.41
CA VAL A 311 5.21 -5.68 0.54
C VAL A 311 6.39 -6.19 1.37
N LEU A 312 6.77 -5.47 2.44
CA LEU A 312 7.82 -5.91 3.37
C LEU A 312 7.56 -7.31 3.92
N GLN A 313 6.33 -7.59 4.37
CA GLN A 313 5.97 -8.91 4.89
C GLN A 313 5.95 -9.98 3.81
N LYS A 314 5.44 -9.67 2.65
CA LYS A 314 5.27 -10.62 1.55
C LYS A 314 6.60 -11.03 0.94
N VAL A 315 7.43 -10.06 0.59
CA VAL A 315 8.75 -10.31 -0.01
C VAL A 315 9.68 -11.06 0.95
N ALA A 316 9.53 -10.86 2.27
CA ALA A 316 10.34 -11.57 3.26
C ALA A 316 10.30 -13.08 3.07
N SER A 317 9.12 -13.65 2.76
CA SER A 317 8.95 -15.08 2.55
C SER A 317 9.73 -15.62 1.34
N HIS A 318 9.96 -14.81 0.31
CA HIS A 318 10.73 -15.19 -0.88
C HIS A 318 12.22 -15.42 -0.54
N HIS A 319 12.69 -14.79 0.54
CA HIS A 319 14.06 -14.87 1.02
C HIS A 319 14.24 -15.76 2.26
N GLY A 320 13.21 -16.56 2.63
CA GLY A 320 13.22 -17.38 3.84
C GLY A 320 13.34 -16.53 5.12
N LEU A 321 12.77 -15.33 5.08
CA LEU A 321 12.71 -14.36 6.18
C LEU A 321 11.26 -14.14 6.60
N VAL A 322 11.06 -13.61 7.80
CA VAL A 322 9.79 -13.07 8.29
C VAL A 322 10.01 -11.63 8.72
N CYS A 323 9.19 -10.73 8.19
CA CYS A 323 9.17 -9.33 8.58
C CYS A 323 8.20 -9.14 9.75
N LEU A 324 8.72 -8.70 10.88
CA LEU A 324 7.92 -8.36 12.06
C LEU A 324 7.64 -6.85 12.08
N LEU A 325 6.36 -6.50 12.10
CA LEU A 325 5.89 -5.12 12.19
C LEU A 325 5.32 -4.78 13.57
N HIS A 326 5.43 -5.70 14.53
CA HIS A 326 5.08 -5.40 15.92
C HIS A 326 6.03 -4.34 16.46
N GLU A 327 5.50 -3.35 17.18
CA GLU A 327 6.27 -2.19 17.68
C GLU A 327 7.39 -2.59 18.65
N LYS A 328 7.22 -3.66 19.38
CA LYS A 328 8.19 -4.17 20.35
C LYS A 328 8.27 -5.70 20.32
N PRO A 329 8.87 -6.28 19.25
CA PRO A 329 8.91 -7.72 19.10
C PRO A 329 9.89 -8.39 20.08
N PHE A 330 10.90 -7.66 20.55
CA PHE A 330 11.91 -8.16 21.48
C PHE A 330 12.07 -7.20 22.67
N ASP A 331 12.03 -7.76 23.87
CA ASP A 331 12.27 -7.00 25.10
C ASP A 331 13.77 -6.65 25.25
N GLY A 332 14.05 -5.53 25.92
CA GLY A 332 15.42 -5.10 26.23
C GLY A 332 16.21 -4.48 25.07
N VAL A 333 15.62 -4.35 23.88
CA VAL A 333 16.21 -3.66 22.72
C VAL A 333 15.25 -2.61 22.16
N ASN A 334 15.69 -1.75 21.26
CA ASN A 334 14.81 -0.79 20.59
C ASN A 334 13.61 -1.48 19.92
N GLY A 335 12.50 -0.78 19.84
CA GLY A 335 11.34 -1.21 19.09
C GLY A 335 11.25 -0.54 17.72
N SER A 336 10.35 -1.04 16.89
CA SER A 336 10.05 -0.47 15.59
C SER A 336 8.88 0.50 15.67
N GLY A 337 9.08 1.68 15.11
CA GLY A 337 8.06 2.69 14.98
C GLY A 337 7.77 3.02 13.52
N LYS A 338 7.03 4.08 13.36
CA LYS A 338 6.90 4.80 12.10
C LYS A 338 7.11 6.27 12.38
N HIS A 339 8.34 6.75 12.13
CA HIS A 339 8.65 8.15 12.32
C HIS A 339 8.02 8.98 11.19
N ASN A 340 7.24 9.98 11.55
CA ASN A 340 6.52 10.82 10.60
C ASN A 340 7.16 12.21 10.52
N ASN A 341 7.98 12.43 9.51
CA ASN A 341 8.46 13.77 9.16
C ASN A 341 7.35 14.49 8.39
N TRP A 342 6.70 15.47 8.99
CA TRP A 342 5.56 16.13 8.38
C TRP A 342 5.73 17.64 8.27
N SER A 343 5.04 18.23 7.29
CA SER A 343 5.08 19.66 7.02
C SER A 343 3.80 20.14 6.36
N PHE A 344 3.72 21.44 6.16
CA PHE A 344 2.70 22.08 5.32
C PHE A 344 3.34 22.60 4.03
N CYS A 345 2.56 22.58 2.94
CA CYS A 345 2.88 23.28 1.72
C CYS A 345 1.64 23.96 1.12
N THR A 346 1.86 25.03 0.36
CA THR A 346 0.84 25.80 -0.36
C THR A 346 0.76 25.36 -1.81
#